data_366793f81bc5802339c2ebdf457c9e7b
#
_entry.id   366793f81bc5802339c2ebdf457c9e7b
#
_cell.length_a   1.000
_cell.length_b   1.000
_cell.length_c   1.000
_cell.angle_alpha   90.00
_cell.angle_beta   90.00
_cell.angle_gamma   90.00
#
_symmetry.space_group_name_H-M   'P 1'
#
loop_
_entity.id
_entity.type
_entity.pdbx_description
1 polymer ?
#
loop_
_entity_poly.entity_id
_entity_poly.type
_entity_poly.pdbx_seq_one_letter_code
_entity_poly.pdbx_strand_id
1 'polypeptide(L)'
;RVHWSIMATAPLHLAWCRPTVAAGMFAFAAGANVPCIVVQRYDRAIDANGMVTRVHQEDFCQALGFPPERKYQQEGGPLIRDCIGLLREWSTVAALDIRDFLDGLIFNVLIGNADAHGKNYSILYRKTERRLAPFYDLVCTLAWPELSKTPAMKIGKSESIETITPAHWQKMAGESRVGWPMLRERIAGLCGKCVDALQDEAVLNAVNDPVMAERVAGIIQERASSLLQSMK
;
A
#
# COMPACT_ATOMS: atom_id res chain seq x y z
N ARG A 1 -5.44 23.36 -2.77
CA ARG A 1 -4.34 22.54 -2.21
C ARG A 1 -4.14 21.38 -3.16
N VAL A 2 -3.06 21.41 -3.94
CA VAL A 2 -2.71 20.34 -4.88
C VAL A 2 -2.08 19.24 -4.04
N HIS A 3 -2.78 18.11 -3.84
CA HIS A 3 -2.16 16.91 -3.29
C HIS A 3 -1.23 16.32 -4.36
N TRP A 4 0.04 16.49 -4.19
CA TRP A 4 1.06 15.82 -4.97
C TRP A 4 1.17 14.36 -4.52
N SER A 5 0.33 13.50 -5.07
CA SER A 5 0.54 12.06 -4.95
C SER A 5 1.69 11.69 -5.89
N ILE A 6 2.90 11.67 -5.37
CA ILE A 6 4.03 11.13 -6.13
C ILE A 6 3.94 9.61 -6.01
N MET A 7 3.39 9.00 -7.03
CA MET A 7 3.55 7.58 -7.27
C MET A 7 4.95 7.30 -7.84
N ALA A 8 5.98 7.68 -7.08
CA ALA A 8 7.36 7.29 -7.38
C ALA A 8 7.59 5.78 -7.28
N THR A 9 6.54 5.02 -6.98
CA THR A 9 6.63 3.60 -6.68
C THR A 9 6.12 2.69 -7.80
N ALA A 10 5.63 3.24 -8.90
CA ALA A 10 5.12 2.43 -10.01
C ALA A 10 6.12 1.37 -10.53
N PRO A 11 7.42 1.67 -10.71
CA PRO A 11 8.39 0.66 -11.12
C PRO A 11 8.74 -0.38 -10.05
N LEU A 12 8.71 -0.01 -8.76
CA LEU A 12 8.96 -0.92 -7.64
C LEU A 12 7.90 -2.02 -7.54
N HIS A 13 6.74 -1.82 -8.16
CA HIS A 13 5.61 -2.74 -8.13
C HIS A 13 5.69 -3.90 -9.10
N LEU A 14 6.37 -3.74 -10.24
CA LEU A 14 6.26 -4.67 -11.36
C LEU A 14 6.81 -6.06 -11.07
N ALA A 15 7.54 -6.24 -9.99
CA ALA A 15 8.21 -7.51 -9.74
C ALA A 15 7.62 -8.37 -8.61
N TRP A 16 6.81 -7.84 -7.64
CA TRP A 16 6.76 -8.52 -6.35
C TRP A 16 5.45 -8.51 -5.56
N CYS A 17 4.53 -7.61 -5.85
CA CYS A 17 3.18 -7.61 -5.32
C CYS A 17 2.17 -7.87 -6.44
N ARG A 18 0.92 -8.18 -6.08
CA ARG A 18 -0.18 -8.14 -7.05
C ARG A 18 -0.07 -6.85 -7.85
N PRO A 19 -0.42 -6.90 -9.16
CA PRO A 19 -0.32 -5.71 -9.97
C PRO A 19 -1.05 -4.58 -9.25
N THR A 20 -0.31 -3.56 -8.91
CA THR A 20 -0.87 -2.29 -8.52
C THR A 20 -1.56 -1.70 -9.72
N VAL A 21 -2.49 -0.83 -9.45
CA VAL A 21 -3.01 0.03 -10.50
C VAL A 21 -1.82 0.69 -11.15
N ALA A 22 -1.61 0.46 -12.45
CA ALA A 22 -0.56 1.14 -13.17
C ALA A 22 -0.83 2.64 -13.04
N ALA A 23 -0.11 3.30 -12.15
CA ALA A 23 -0.08 4.74 -12.08
C ALA A 23 0.84 5.20 -13.18
N GLY A 24 0.24 5.63 -14.22
CA GLY A 24 0.97 6.19 -15.35
C GLY A 24 1.06 7.69 -15.21
N MET A 25 2.15 8.18 -15.68
CA MET A 25 2.42 9.47 -16.27
C MET A 25 1.56 10.67 -15.83
N PHE A 26 2.26 11.76 -15.53
CA PHE A 26 1.69 13.10 -15.62
C PHE A 26 1.13 13.32 -17.04
N ALA A 27 -0.19 13.35 -17.16
CA ALA A 27 -0.85 13.83 -18.36
C ALA A 27 -1.30 15.28 -18.11
N PHE A 28 -1.13 16.14 -19.10
CA PHE A 28 -1.75 17.46 -19.09
C PHE A 28 -3.19 17.31 -19.59
N ALA A 29 -4.16 17.75 -18.81
CA ALA A 29 -5.53 17.81 -19.33
C ALA A 29 -5.56 18.72 -20.55
N ALA A 30 -6.22 18.29 -21.61
CA ALA A 30 -6.29 19.04 -22.85
C ALA A 30 -6.82 20.47 -22.58
N GLY A 31 -5.97 21.47 -22.85
CA GLY A 31 -6.31 22.89 -22.70
C GLY A 31 -6.03 23.53 -21.34
N ALA A 32 -5.47 22.80 -20.35
CA ALA A 32 -5.03 23.38 -19.09
C ALA A 32 -3.59 22.92 -18.77
N ASN A 33 -2.71 23.86 -18.44
CA ASN A 33 -1.34 23.59 -17.97
C ASN A 33 -1.34 23.11 -16.49
N VAL A 34 -2.22 22.15 -16.16
CA VAL A 34 -2.33 21.62 -14.80
C VAL A 34 -1.85 20.16 -14.84
N PRO A 35 -0.80 19.81 -14.09
CA PRO A 35 -0.36 18.43 -13.98
C PRO A 35 -1.45 17.57 -13.34
N CYS A 36 -1.72 16.41 -13.93
CA CYS A 36 -2.67 15.44 -13.39
C CYS A 36 -2.05 14.03 -13.36
N ILE A 37 -2.54 13.21 -12.45
CA ILE A 37 -2.20 11.80 -12.39
C ILE A 37 -3.27 11.01 -13.12
N VAL A 38 -2.85 10.19 -14.08
CA VAL A 38 -3.74 9.27 -14.79
C VAL A 38 -3.54 7.86 -14.24
N VAL A 39 -4.61 7.23 -13.77
CA VAL A 39 -4.58 5.91 -13.19
C VAL A 39 -5.49 4.98 -13.99
N GLN A 40 -4.95 3.86 -14.48
CA GLN A 40 -5.75 2.83 -15.11
C GLN A 40 -6.61 2.11 -14.08
N ARG A 41 -7.91 2.13 -14.26
CA ARG A 41 -8.83 1.50 -13.31
C ARG A 41 -8.86 -0.01 -13.48
N TYR A 42 -8.60 -0.74 -12.38
CA TYR A 42 -8.64 -2.20 -12.31
C TYR A 42 -10.07 -2.77 -12.19
N ASP A 43 -11.04 -1.93 -11.82
CA ASP A 43 -12.44 -2.28 -11.66
C ASP A 43 -13.28 -2.00 -12.92
N ARG A 44 -12.61 -1.90 -14.07
CA ARG A 44 -13.24 -1.76 -15.39
C ARG A 44 -12.77 -2.90 -16.29
N ALA A 45 -13.72 -3.53 -16.96
CA ALA A 45 -13.47 -4.48 -18.03
C ALA A 45 -14.06 -3.94 -19.34
N ILE A 46 -13.31 -4.04 -20.41
CA ILE A 46 -13.75 -3.63 -21.76
C ILE A 46 -13.99 -4.91 -22.53
N ASP A 47 -15.18 -5.10 -23.06
CA ASP A 47 -15.51 -6.26 -23.92
C ASP A 47 -15.03 -6.08 -25.37
N ALA A 48 -15.22 -7.11 -26.18
CA ALA A 48 -14.82 -7.09 -27.60
C ALA A 48 -15.53 -6.00 -28.43
N ASN A 49 -16.65 -5.47 -27.96
CA ASN A 49 -17.42 -4.41 -28.62
C ASN A 49 -17.06 -3.02 -28.08
N GLY A 50 -16.05 -2.92 -27.17
CA GLY A 50 -15.65 -1.67 -26.55
C GLY A 50 -16.55 -1.22 -25.42
N MET A 51 -17.52 -2.03 -24.99
CA MET A 51 -18.41 -1.70 -23.87
C MET A 51 -17.67 -1.85 -22.54
N VAL A 52 -17.75 -0.80 -21.72
CA VAL A 52 -17.12 -0.77 -20.41
C VAL A 52 -18.08 -1.32 -19.36
N THR A 53 -17.69 -2.41 -18.71
CA THR A 53 -18.40 -2.96 -17.55
C THR A 53 -17.66 -2.65 -16.27
N ARG A 54 -18.41 -2.41 -15.19
CA ARG A 54 -17.86 -2.14 -13.86
C ARG A 54 -17.80 -3.45 -13.06
N VAL A 55 -16.63 -3.76 -12.52
CA VAL A 55 -16.47 -4.80 -11.52
C VAL A 55 -16.82 -4.21 -10.16
N HIS A 56 -17.72 -4.86 -9.41
CA HIS A 56 -18.10 -4.40 -8.07
C HIS A 56 -16.90 -4.51 -7.12
N GLN A 57 -16.75 -3.50 -6.28
CA GLN A 57 -15.75 -3.49 -5.21
C GLN A 57 -16.30 -2.78 -3.98
N GLU A 58 -15.79 -3.16 -2.82
CA GLU A 58 -15.99 -2.48 -1.55
C GLU A 58 -14.63 -2.24 -0.90
N ASP A 59 -14.39 -1.03 -0.39
CA ASP A 59 -13.23 -0.82 0.47
C ASP A 59 -13.43 -1.54 1.82
N PHE A 60 -12.33 -1.75 2.58
CA PHE A 60 -12.41 -2.51 3.82
C PHE A 60 -13.28 -1.83 4.89
N CYS A 61 -13.41 -0.49 4.88
CA CYS A 61 -14.35 0.17 5.76
C CYS A 61 -15.79 -0.21 5.38
N GLN A 62 -16.13 -0.18 4.08
CA GLN A 62 -17.45 -0.58 3.60
C GLN A 62 -17.75 -2.04 3.93
N ALA A 63 -16.83 -2.95 3.58
CA ALA A 63 -17.00 -4.39 3.81
C ALA A 63 -17.11 -4.78 5.30
N LEU A 64 -16.53 -3.98 6.19
CA LEU A 64 -16.60 -4.14 7.65
C LEU A 64 -17.72 -3.33 8.31
N GLY A 65 -18.49 -2.54 7.54
CA GLY A 65 -19.59 -1.74 8.05
C GLY A 65 -19.17 -0.47 8.81
N PHE A 66 -17.97 0.02 8.59
CA PHE A 66 -17.53 1.30 9.16
C PHE A 66 -18.05 2.47 8.31
N PRO A 67 -18.56 3.54 8.96
CA PRO A 67 -18.95 4.74 8.24
C PRO A 67 -17.72 5.46 7.64
N PRO A 68 -17.91 6.27 6.58
CA PRO A 68 -16.80 6.90 5.85
C PRO A 68 -15.88 7.77 6.71
N GLU A 69 -16.38 8.36 7.79
CA GLU A 69 -15.67 9.22 8.73
C GLU A 69 -14.69 8.43 9.61
N ARG A 70 -14.97 7.14 9.84
CA ARG A 70 -14.14 6.26 10.68
C ARG A 70 -13.19 5.42 9.85
N LYS A 71 -12.31 6.08 9.09
CA LYS A 71 -11.31 5.39 8.28
C LYS A 71 -9.97 5.16 9.02
N TYR A 72 -9.69 5.95 10.05
CA TYR A 72 -8.49 5.87 10.87
C TYR A 72 -8.74 5.08 12.14
N GLN A 73 -7.78 4.24 12.51
CA GLN A 73 -7.87 3.45 13.75
C GLN A 73 -8.11 4.31 14.99
N GLN A 74 -7.46 5.47 15.09
CA GLN A 74 -7.61 6.40 16.21
C GLN A 74 -9.01 7.03 16.31
N GLU A 75 -9.77 7.02 15.23
CA GLU A 75 -11.16 7.50 15.14
C GLU A 75 -12.18 6.35 15.26
N GLY A 76 -11.72 5.16 15.67
CA GLY A 76 -12.53 3.97 15.78
C GLY A 76 -12.76 3.24 14.47
N GLY A 77 -11.88 3.42 13.48
CA GLY A 77 -11.85 2.67 12.22
C GLY A 77 -11.21 1.29 12.37
N PRO A 78 -11.09 0.54 11.25
CA PRO A 78 -10.66 -0.85 11.28
C PRO A 78 -9.22 -0.99 11.78
N LEU A 79 -8.98 -2.08 12.50
CA LEU A 79 -7.65 -2.55 12.87
C LEU A 79 -7.11 -3.52 11.82
N ILE A 80 -5.80 -3.71 11.77
CA ILE A 80 -5.18 -4.70 10.88
C ILE A 80 -5.77 -6.10 11.10
N ARG A 81 -6.05 -6.48 12.36
CA ARG A 81 -6.68 -7.78 12.68
C ARG A 81 -8.08 -7.91 12.09
N ASP A 82 -8.84 -6.82 12.00
CA ASP A 82 -10.18 -6.80 11.43
C ASP A 82 -10.10 -6.99 9.90
N CYS A 83 -9.14 -6.32 9.26
CA CYS A 83 -8.85 -6.48 7.84
C CYS A 83 -8.42 -7.93 7.49
N ILE A 84 -7.55 -8.53 8.30
CA ILE A 84 -7.13 -9.93 8.11
C ILE A 84 -8.30 -10.88 8.38
N GLY A 85 -9.15 -10.58 9.38
CA GLY A 85 -10.40 -11.30 9.64
C GLY A 85 -11.33 -11.30 8.44
N LEU A 86 -11.55 -10.11 7.86
CA LEU A 86 -12.35 -9.92 6.64
C LEU A 86 -11.83 -10.77 5.48
N LEU A 87 -10.52 -10.72 5.20
CA LEU A 87 -9.92 -11.54 4.13
C LEU A 87 -10.04 -13.04 4.40
N ARG A 88 -9.91 -13.45 5.67
CA ARG A 88 -10.03 -14.86 6.08
C ARG A 88 -11.42 -15.40 5.85
N GLU A 89 -12.43 -14.57 6.06
CA GLU A 89 -13.84 -14.95 5.92
C GLU A 89 -14.35 -14.83 4.48
N TRP A 90 -13.96 -13.75 3.79
CA TRP A 90 -14.59 -13.37 2.53
C TRP A 90 -13.79 -13.69 1.28
N SER A 91 -12.45 -13.78 1.35
CA SER A 91 -11.66 -14.10 0.17
C SER A 91 -11.83 -15.57 -0.24
N THR A 92 -11.99 -15.82 -1.53
CA THR A 92 -12.03 -17.18 -2.09
C THR A 92 -10.67 -17.89 -2.05
N VAL A 93 -9.58 -17.15 -1.82
CA VAL A 93 -8.22 -17.67 -1.66
C VAL A 93 -7.51 -16.97 -0.50
N ALA A 94 -8.11 -17.03 0.68
CA ALA A 94 -7.75 -16.27 1.86
C ALA A 94 -6.24 -16.25 2.18
N ALA A 95 -5.57 -17.40 2.10
CA ALA A 95 -4.14 -17.49 2.42
C ALA A 95 -3.26 -16.60 1.51
N LEU A 96 -3.58 -16.55 0.22
CA LEU A 96 -2.87 -15.71 -0.74
C LEU A 96 -3.18 -14.22 -0.52
N ASP A 97 -4.45 -13.89 -0.35
CA ASP A 97 -4.88 -12.49 -0.17
C ASP A 97 -4.41 -11.91 1.18
N ILE A 98 -4.34 -12.71 2.24
CA ILE A 98 -3.73 -12.29 3.52
C ILE A 98 -2.24 -12.05 3.35
N ARG A 99 -1.52 -12.95 2.66
CA ARG A 99 -0.09 -12.75 2.36
C ARG A 99 0.12 -11.46 1.57
N ASP A 100 -0.66 -11.25 0.51
CA ASP A 100 -0.55 -10.07 -0.33
C ASP A 100 -0.91 -8.79 0.45
N PHE A 101 -1.90 -8.83 1.34
CA PHE A 101 -2.23 -7.72 2.24
C PHE A 101 -1.07 -7.39 3.20
N LEU A 102 -0.43 -8.42 3.79
CA LEU A 102 0.75 -8.22 4.63
C LEU A 102 1.90 -7.60 3.86
N ASP A 103 2.12 -8.00 2.60
CA ASP A 103 3.12 -7.38 1.73
C ASP A 103 2.80 -5.91 1.48
N GLY A 104 1.54 -5.58 1.24
CA GLY A 104 1.08 -4.19 1.12
C GLY A 104 1.31 -3.37 2.38
N LEU A 105 1.09 -3.94 3.58
CA LEU A 105 1.38 -3.29 4.86
C LEU A 105 2.89 -3.03 5.03
N ILE A 106 3.71 -4.06 4.75
CA ILE A 106 5.18 -3.93 4.83
C ILE A 106 5.65 -2.86 3.86
N PHE A 107 5.14 -2.89 2.63
CA PHE A 107 5.51 -1.92 1.61
C PHE A 107 5.12 -0.49 2.00
N ASN A 108 3.89 -0.27 2.51
CA ASN A 108 3.48 1.04 3.03
C ASN A 108 4.39 1.55 4.15
N VAL A 109 4.83 0.66 5.05
CA VAL A 109 5.81 1.02 6.08
C VAL A 109 7.15 1.39 5.44
N LEU A 110 7.66 0.63 4.46
CA LEU A 110 8.93 0.90 3.81
C LEU A 110 8.95 2.22 3.04
N ILE A 111 7.88 2.54 2.31
CA ILE A 111 7.77 3.84 1.61
C ILE A 111 7.42 5.00 2.54
N GLY A 112 7.17 4.74 3.83
CA GLY A 112 6.81 5.79 4.77
C GLY A 112 5.39 6.34 4.58
N ASN A 113 4.42 5.50 4.20
CA ASN A 113 3.01 5.88 4.06
C ASN A 113 2.27 5.79 5.40
N ALA A 114 2.16 6.88 6.13
CA ALA A 114 1.39 6.94 7.36
C ALA A 114 -0.13 6.95 7.13
N ASP A 115 -0.59 7.29 5.92
CA ASP A 115 -2.02 7.42 5.60
C ASP A 115 -2.65 6.13 5.02
N ALA A 116 -1.99 4.99 5.16
CA ALA A 116 -2.51 3.69 4.70
C ALA A 116 -3.66 3.19 5.60
N HIS A 117 -4.87 3.70 5.37
CA HIS A 117 -6.08 3.41 6.14
C HIS A 117 -6.96 2.33 5.48
N GLY A 118 -8.03 1.90 6.15
CA GLY A 118 -8.91 0.83 5.68
C GLY A 118 -9.53 1.06 4.29
N LYS A 119 -9.70 2.32 3.86
CA LYS A 119 -10.24 2.63 2.54
C LYS A 119 -9.21 2.52 1.41
N ASN A 120 -7.92 2.31 1.70
CA ASN A 120 -6.87 2.08 0.70
C ASN A 120 -6.75 0.60 0.30
N TYR A 121 -7.62 -0.25 0.85
CA TYR A 121 -7.70 -1.67 0.53
C TYR A 121 -9.13 -2.00 0.15
N SER A 122 -9.32 -2.85 -0.88
CA SER A 122 -10.65 -3.21 -1.36
C SER A 122 -10.76 -4.71 -1.66
N ILE A 123 -11.98 -5.21 -1.61
CA ILE A 123 -12.35 -6.52 -2.15
C ILE A 123 -13.01 -6.33 -3.50
N LEU A 124 -12.56 -7.08 -4.50
CA LEU A 124 -13.19 -7.20 -5.80
C LEU A 124 -14.14 -8.39 -5.83
N TYR A 125 -15.33 -8.17 -6.37
CA TYR A 125 -16.37 -9.18 -6.55
C TYR A 125 -16.49 -9.52 -8.04
N ARG A 126 -16.00 -10.70 -8.45
CA ARG A 126 -16.09 -11.20 -9.82
C ARG A 126 -16.86 -12.52 -9.82
N LYS A 127 -18.09 -12.51 -10.35
CA LYS A 127 -18.93 -13.73 -10.44
C LYS A 127 -18.80 -14.66 -9.22
N THR A 128 -17.87 -15.61 -9.25
CA THR A 128 -17.60 -16.59 -8.19
C THR A 128 -16.39 -16.27 -7.32
N GLU A 129 -15.64 -15.22 -7.65
CA GLU A 129 -14.41 -14.85 -6.94
C GLU A 129 -14.57 -13.60 -6.13
N ARG A 130 -14.07 -13.64 -4.90
CA ARG A 130 -13.87 -12.48 -4.03
C ARG A 130 -12.39 -12.44 -3.68
N ARG A 131 -11.72 -11.38 -4.07
CA ARG A 131 -10.28 -11.23 -3.99
C ARG A 131 -9.88 -9.87 -3.47
N LEU A 132 -8.75 -9.81 -2.79
CA LEU A 132 -8.08 -8.54 -2.51
C LEU A 132 -7.84 -7.80 -3.84
N ALA A 133 -8.22 -6.54 -3.94
CA ALA A 133 -7.96 -5.70 -5.09
C ALA A 133 -6.46 -5.39 -5.24
N PRO A 134 -6.00 -4.99 -6.44
CA PRO A 134 -4.70 -4.35 -6.61
C PRO A 134 -4.55 -3.16 -5.68
N PHE A 135 -3.32 -2.91 -5.18
CA PHE A 135 -3.06 -1.78 -4.31
C PHE A 135 -3.15 -0.45 -5.06
N TYR A 136 -3.60 0.56 -4.37
CA TYR A 136 -3.70 1.94 -4.83
C TYR A 136 -3.37 2.89 -3.68
N ASP A 137 -3.17 4.17 -4.01
CA ASP A 137 -2.89 5.23 -3.04
C ASP A 137 -1.65 4.95 -2.18
N LEU A 138 -0.59 4.47 -2.83
CA LEU A 138 0.70 4.19 -2.23
C LEU A 138 1.55 5.47 -2.29
N VAL A 139 1.57 6.21 -1.19
CA VAL A 139 2.14 7.55 -1.10
C VAL A 139 3.22 7.59 -0.03
N CYS A 140 4.39 8.16 -0.34
CA CYS A 140 5.41 8.43 0.67
C CYS A 140 5.04 9.68 1.47
N THR A 141 4.20 9.57 2.51
CA THR A 141 3.81 10.75 3.32
C THR A 141 4.97 11.34 4.12
N LEU A 142 6.01 10.57 4.44
CA LEU A 142 7.22 11.06 5.12
C LEU A 142 8.05 12.02 4.26
N ALA A 143 7.83 12.07 2.95
CA ALA A 143 8.47 13.07 2.10
C ALA A 143 7.99 14.50 2.41
N TRP A 144 6.91 14.66 3.17
CA TRP A 144 6.34 15.93 3.63
C TRP A 144 6.39 16.02 5.15
N PRO A 145 7.37 16.75 5.73
CA PRO A 145 7.58 16.80 7.18
C PRO A 145 6.40 17.33 8.00
N GLU A 146 5.53 18.14 7.36
CA GLU A 146 4.33 18.71 7.95
C GLU A 146 3.17 17.73 8.13
N LEU A 147 3.22 16.56 7.47
CA LEU A 147 2.18 15.56 7.59
C LEU A 147 2.33 14.72 8.86
N SER A 148 1.20 14.18 9.32
CA SER A 148 1.18 13.29 10.48
C SER A 148 2.03 12.04 10.21
N LYS A 149 2.81 11.64 11.22
CA LYS A 149 3.61 10.41 11.22
C LYS A 149 2.91 9.25 11.94
N THR A 150 1.72 9.50 12.49
CA THR A 150 0.92 8.46 13.14
C THR A 150 0.33 7.53 12.09
N PRO A 151 0.59 6.22 12.14
CA PRO A 151 0.02 5.28 11.17
C PRO A 151 -1.51 5.24 11.26
N ALA A 152 -2.17 5.35 10.12
CA ALA A 152 -3.64 5.25 10.01
C ALA A 152 -4.18 3.91 10.55
N MET A 153 -3.43 2.82 10.32
CA MET A 153 -3.57 1.54 11.00
C MET A 153 -2.24 1.19 11.68
N LYS A 154 -2.24 1.08 13.01
CA LYS A 154 -1.03 0.86 13.80
C LYS A 154 -0.48 -0.56 13.64
N ILE A 155 0.81 -0.68 13.37
CA ILE A 155 1.52 -1.95 13.47
C ILE A 155 1.75 -2.24 14.96
N GLY A 156 1.00 -3.19 15.50
CA GLY A 156 0.99 -3.44 16.94
C GLY A 156 0.53 -2.19 17.74
N LYS A 157 1.42 -1.63 18.53
CA LYS A 157 1.17 -0.38 19.31
C LYS A 157 2.05 0.78 18.87
N SER A 158 2.49 0.79 17.59
CA SER A 158 3.33 1.88 17.10
C SER A 158 2.59 3.22 17.12
N GLU A 159 3.26 4.26 17.63
CA GLU A 159 2.71 5.63 17.64
C GLU A 159 3.21 6.47 16.46
N SER A 160 4.32 6.08 15.86
CA SER A 160 4.87 6.70 14.64
C SER A 160 5.30 5.65 13.65
N ILE A 161 5.09 5.93 12.37
CA ILE A 161 5.57 5.07 11.30
C ILE A 161 7.11 4.99 11.29
N GLU A 162 7.80 6.01 11.76
CA GLU A 162 9.27 6.08 11.81
C GLU A 162 9.88 5.11 12.84
N THR A 163 9.14 4.77 13.90
CA THR A 163 9.65 3.99 15.04
C THR A 163 9.14 2.55 15.09
N ILE A 164 8.68 2.02 13.95
CA ILE A 164 8.19 0.63 13.88
C ILE A 164 9.38 -0.33 14.01
N THR A 165 9.30 -1.22 15.00
CA THR A 165 10.32 -2.23 15.34
C THR A 165 9.81 -3.66 15.11
N PRO A 166 10.68 -4.68 15.11
CA PRO A 166 10.28 -6.09 15.07
C PRO A 166 9.27 -6.48 16.15
N ALA A 167 9.37 -5.89 17.35
CA ALA A 167 8.43 -6.15 18.43
C ALA A 167 6.99 -5.68 18.10
N HIS A 168 6.87 -4.56 17.39
CA HIS A 168 5.57 -4.09 16.90
C HIS A 168 4.97 -5.06 15.88
N TRP A 169 5.78 -5.56 14.93
CA TRP A 169 5.36 -6.54 13.94
C TRP A 169 4.98 -7.88 14.59
N GLN A 170 5.77 -8.36 15.54
CA GLN A 170 5.48 -9.60 16.27
C GLN A 170 4.17 -9.51 17.05
N LYS A 171 3.94 -8.36 17.70
CA LYS A 171 2.69 -8.10 18.41
C LYS A 171 1.51 -8.11 17.44
N MET A 172 1.59 -7.38 16.32
CA MET A 172 0.55 -7.35 15.29
C MET A 172 0.28 -8.76 14.75
N ALA A 173 1.32 -9.55 14.49
CA ALA A 173 1.20 -10.94 14.03
C ALA A 173 0.40 -11.80 15.03
N GLY A 174 0.71 -11.70 16.33
CA GLY A 174 -0.01 -12.40 17.39
C GLY A 174 -1.49 -11.98 17.45
N GLU A 175 -1.77 -10.68 17.45
CA GLU A 175 -3.13 -10.12 17.50
C GLU A 175 -3.98 -10.54 16.27
N SER A 176 -3.33 -10.74 15.12
CA SER A 176 -3.97 -11.08 13.85
C SER A 176 -3.95 -12.58 13.52
N ARG A 177 -3.38 -13.40 14.41
CA ARG A 177 -3.18 -14.85 14.20
C ARG A 177 -2.40 -15.15 12.91
N VAL A 178 -1.32 -14.42 12.72
CA VAL A 178 -0.36 -14.60 11.63
C VAL A 178 0.92 -15.19 12.18
N GLY A 179 1.51 -16.17 11.49
CA GLY A 179 2.76 -16.79 11.90
C GLY A 179 3.94 -15.80 11.84
N TRP A 180 4.57 -15.50 12.97
CA TRP A 180 5.70 -14.59 13.05
C TRP A 180 6.90 -15.01 12.15
N PRO A 181 7.31 -16.29 12.08
CA PRO A 181 8.41 -16.68 11.21
C PRO A 181 8.17 -16.32 9.74
N MET A 182 6.98 -16.60 9.24
CA MET A 182 6.58 -16.25 7.87
C MET A 182 6.60 -14.74 7.65
N LEU A 183 6.01 -13.96 8.56
CA LEU A 183 5.98 -12.51 8.45
C LEU A 183 7.39 -11.90 8.49
N ARG A 184 8.28 -12.40 9.36
CA ARG A 184 9.68 -11.97 9.45
C ARG A 184 10.43 -12.21 8.15
N GLU A 185 10.27 -13.38 7.55
CA GLU A 185 10.86 -13.71 6.25
C GLU A 185 10.36 -12.76 5.13
N ARG A 186 9.07 -12.46 5.12
CA ARG A 186 8.50 -11.53 4.14
C ARG A 186 9.02 -10.10 4.32
N ILE A 187 9.13 -9.62 5.56
CA ILE A 187 9.71 -8.30 5.85
C ILE A 187 11.14 -8.25 5.31
N ALA A 188 11.97 -9.23 5.65
CA ALA A 188 13.36 -9.27 5.20
C ALA A 188 13.46 -9.33 3.66
N GLY A 189 12.64 -10.18 3.02
CA GLY A 189 12.59 -10.29 1.57
C GLY A 189 12.15 -9.01 0.87
N LEU A 190 11.12 -8.31 1.37
CA LEU A 190 10.67 -7.05 0.79
C LEU A 190 11.65 -5.91 1.00
N CYS A 191 12.30 -5.84 2.17
CA CYS A 191 13.37 -4.88 2.40
C CYS A 191 14.52 -5.04 1.38
N GLY A 192 15.00 -6.28 1.18
CA GLY A 192 16.05 -6.56 0.19
C GLY A 192 15.64 -6.12 -1.21
N LYS A 193 14.44 -6.50 -1.63
CA LYS A 193 13.91 -6.15 -2.95
C LYS A 193 13.75 -4.65 -3.18
N CYS A 194 13.30 -3.91 -2.15
CA CYS A 194 13.21 -2.46 -2.24
C CYS A 194 14.60 -1.83 -2.40
N VAL A 195 15.61 -2.31 -1.66
CA VAL A 195 16.99 -1.84 -1.78
C VAL A 195 17.55 -2.15 -3.16
N ASP A 196 17.35 -3.37 -3.66
CA ASP A 196 17.81 -3.77 -5.00
C ASP A 196 17.16 -2.92 -6.10
N ALA A 197 15.86 -2.66 -5.99
CA ALA A 197 15.14 -1.86 -6.97
C ALA A 197 15.59 -0.38 -7.01
N LEU A 198 16.07 0.16 -5.90
CA LEU A 198 16.64 1.52 -5.85
C LEU A 198 18.00 1.63 -6.56
N GLN A 199 18.65 0.51 -6.92
CA GLN A 199 19.86 0.49 -7.76
C GLN A 199 19.53 0.55 -9.25
N ASP A 200 18.28 0.38 -9.64
CA ASP A 200 17.84 0.45 -11.03
C ASP A 200 17.56 1.90 -11.43
N GLU A 201 18.41 2.45 -12.31
CA GLU A 201 18.27 3.81 -12.83
C GLU A 201 16.91 4.01 -13.53
N ALA A 202 16.33 2.99 -14.14
CA ALA A 202 15.03 3.09 -14.77
C ALA A 202 13.91 3.39 -13.75
N VAL A 203 14.05 2.89 -12.50
CA VAL A 203 13.14 3.17 -11.40
C VAL A 203 13.23 4.64 -10.97
N LEU A 204 14.44 5.17 -10.83
CA LEU A 204 14.68 6.55 -10.40
C LEU A 204 14.27 7.54 -11.50
N ASN A 205 14.59 7.23 -12.76
CA ASN A 205 14.28 8.07 -13.91
C ASN A 205 12.79 8.06 -14.31
N ALA A 206 12.00 7.13 -13.77
CA ALA A 206 10.54 7.12 -13.98
C ALA A 206 9.83 8.28 -13.25
N VAL A 207 10.52 9.00 -12.38
CA VAL A 207 9.99 10.14 -11.62
C VAL A 207 10.41 11.44 -12.32
N ASN A 208 9.42 12.28 -12.65
CA ASN A 208 9.68 13.56 -13.34
C ASN A 208 10.32 14.65 -12.44
N ASP A 209 10.41 14.40 -11.13
CA ASP A 209 11.06 15.27 -10.17
C ASP A 209 12.24 14.54 -9.51
N PRO A 210 13.48 14.77 -9.99
CA PRO A 210 14.67 14.09 -9.46
C PRO A 210 14.92 14.35 -7.97
N VAL A 211 14.63 15.56 -7.48
CA VAL A 211 14.82 15.92 -6.06
C VAL A 211 13.88 15.11 -5.17
N MET A 212 12.63 14.96 -5.61
CA MET A 212 11.67 14.16 -4.88
C MET A 212 11.98 12.66 -5.01
N ALA A 213 12.44 12.20 -6.17
CA ALA A 213 12.88 10.82 -6.37
C ALA A 213 14.00 10.45 -5.39
N GLU A 214 15.01 11.28 -5.29
CA GLU A 214 16.14 11.09 -4.36
C GLU A 214 15.68 11.10 -2.89
N ARG A 215 14.79 12.03 -2.51
CA ARG A 215 14.21 12.08 -1.16
C ARG A 215 13.47 10.79 -0.81
N VAL A 216 12.59 10.32 -1.69
CA VAL A 216 11.81 9.10 -1.46
C VAL A 216 12.72 7.87 -1.43
N ALA A 217 13.71 7.80 -2.33
CA ALA A 217 14.70 6.72 -2.35
C ALA A 217 15.48 6.66 -1.04
N GLY A 218 15.93 7.81 -0.52
CA GLY A 218 16.62 7.93 0.77
C GLY A 218 15.76 7.42 1.92
N ILE A 219 14.49 7.81 1.97
CA ILE A 219 13.54 7.32 2.99
C ILE A 219 13.40 5.80 2.94
N ILE A 220 13.20 5.23 1.75
CA ILE A 220 13.06 3.77 1.57
C ILE A 220 14.34 3.04 1.99
N GLN A 221 15.50 3.53 1.54
CA GLN A 221 16.81 2.95 1.85
C GLN A 221 17.09 2.92 3.35
N GLU A 222 16.86 4.04 4.04
CA GLU A 222 17.05 4.15 5.48
C GLU A 222 16.15 3.18 6.25
N ARG A 223 14.86 3.15 5.90
CA ARG A 223 13.87 2.32 6.58
C ARG A 223 14.11 0.84 6.34
N ALA A 224 14.39 0.43 5.11
CA ALA A 224 14.70 -0.95 4.79
C ALA A 224 15.97 -1.43 5.52
N SER A 225 17.01 -0.62 5.53
CA SER A 225 18.27 -0.92 6.21
C SER A 225 18.10 -1.03 7.72
N SER A 226 17.38 -0.08 8.34
CA SER A 226 17.08 -0.09 9.78
C SER A 226 16.27 -1.32 10.18
N LEU A 227 15.24 -1.65 9.40
CA LEU A 227 14.37 -2.80 9.70
C LEU A 227 15.13 -4.12 9.52
N LEU A 228 15.96 -4.28 8.47
CA LEU A 228 16.83 -5.45 8.28
C LEU A 228 17.84 -5.62 9.41
N GLN A 229 18.46 -4.54 9.86
CA GLN A 229 19.42 -4.57 10.95
C GLN A 229 18.76 -5.02 12.26
N SER A 230 17.55 -4.52 12.53
CA SER A 230 16.81 -4.85 13.74
C SER A 230 16.21 -6.27 13.76
N MET A 231 16.14 -6.94 12.60
CA MET A 231 15.64 -8.32 12.45
C MET A 231 16.73 -9.39 12.67
N LYS A 232 18.01 -8.98 12.72
CA LYS A 232 19.13 -9.89 13.02
C LYS A 232 19.16 -10.28 14.48
#